data_86c20029b720a894e8843331edf90482
#
_entry.id   86c20029b720a894e8843331edf90482
#
_cell.length_a   1.000
_cell.length_b   1.000
_cell.length_c   1.000
_cell.angle_alpha   90.00
_cell.angle_beta   90.00
_cell.angle_gamma   90.00
#
_symmetry.space_group_name_H-M   'P 1'
#
loop_
_entity.id
_entity.type
_entity.pdbx_description
1 polymer ?
#
loop_
_entity_poly.entity_id
_entity_poly.type
_entity_poly.pdbx_seq_one_letter_code
_entity_poly.pdbx_strand_id
1 'polypeptide(L)'
;MVNGPDKLFIEREGRISRLETGFGDREKLEDVIQTIVSRTNRTVNEASPIVDFSLPDGSRVNVVLRPVALDGPVMTIRKFPDRPMTMEQMVQKGTISPEAAEDLGLLVRAGYNIFICGGTGSGKTTFLNALSGYIPQDERLITIEDSAELKIEGIENLVRLETRNANSEGKGKIPIRELIRASLRMRPSRIIVGEVRGEEALGMLQAMNTGHDGSLSTGHANSALDMLKRLETMVLGAAPLPLEAIRQQIASAIDIIIHLSRLRDKSRRVLEISEVAGCRGGQIQLNPLYLFEEGTGNVDNAGILRTVGTDGNAGNDGSARSAPNARDAGSAGDIVNTDNVGDAGNAGNGLLRVRVDGCLRRTGNLLLNTGKLKMAGISCKLGGEKIDGL
;
A
#
# COMPACT_ATOMS: atom_id res chain seq x y z
N MET A 1 -9.47 5.51 19.02
CA MET A 1 -8.95 6.90 19.05
C MET A 1 -9.64 7.62 20.18
N VAL A 2 -8.86 8.18 21.07
CA VAL A 2 -9.31 8.95 22.26
C VAL A 2 -8.80 10.37 22.10
N ASN A 3 -9.69 11.35 22.04
CA ASN A 3 -9.37 12.76 21.88
C ASN A 3 -9.86 13.52 23.12
N GLY A 4 -9.14 13.35 24.23
CA GLY A 4 -9.59 13.80 25.54
C GLY A 4 -10.58 12.82 26.20
N PRO A 5 -11.06 13.10 27.44
CA PRO A 5 -11.82 12.14 28.24
C PRO A 5 -13.19 11.77 27.64
N ASP A 6 -13.83 12.67 26.87
CA ASP A 6 -15.23 12.52 26.43
C ASP A 6 -15.41 12.20 24.96
N LYS A 7 -14.33 12.15 24.19
CA LYS A 7 -14.39 11.98 22.73
C LYS A 7 -13.68 10.70 22.30
N LEU A 8 -14.42 9.59 22.28
CA LEU A 8 -13.95 8.30 21.81
C LEU A 8 -14.47 8.00 20.41
N PHE A 9 -13.59 7.54 19.54
CA PHE A 9 -13.92 7.14 18.19
C PHE A 9 -13.37 5.76 17.88
N ILE A 10 -14.13 5.00 17.10
CA ILE A 10 -13.66 3.74 16.52
C ILE A 10 -13.71 3.82 15.00
N GLU A 11 -12.75 3.21 14.34
CA GLU A 11 -12.78 2.98 12.90
C GLU A 11 -13.01 1.49 12.65
N ARG A 12 -14.08 1.17 11.91
CA ARG A 12 -14.39 -0.17 11.40
C ARG A 12 -14.64 -0.08 9.90
N GLU A 13 -14.02 -0.93 9.14
CA GLU A 13 -14.16 -0.99 7.66
C GLU A 13 -13.99 0.37 6.98
N GLY A 14 -13.07 1.20 7.50
CA GLY A 14 -12.80 2.54 6.98
C GLY A 14 -13.83 3.61 7.33
N ARG A 15 -14.76 3.32 8.25
CA ARG A 15 -15.74 4.29 8.77
C ARG A 15 -15.43 4.62 10.20
N ILE A 16 -15.37 5.92 10.49
CA ILE A 16 -15.16 6.43 11.84
C ILE A 16 -16.53 6.73 12.45
N SER A 17 -16.78 6.20 13.65
CA SER A 17 -17.96 6.48 14.45
C SER A 17 -17.58 6.90 15.86
N ARG A 18 -18.32 7.82 16.44
CA ARG A 18 -18.18 8.22 17.84
C ARG A 18 -18.87 7.20 18.73
N LEU A 19 -18.24 6.91 19.86
CA LEU A 19 -18.86 6.13 20.94
C LEU A 19 -19.54 7.08 21.92
N GLU A 20 -20.69 6.67 22.44
CA GLU A 20 -21.45 7.42 23.48
C GLU A 20 -20.93 7.11 24.90
N THR A 21 -19.64 6.83 25.01
CA THR A 21 -18.96 6.54 26.27
C THR A 21 -17.68 7.35 26.37
N GLY A 22 -17.18 7.55 27.56
CA GLY A 22 -15.98 8.32 27.85
C GLY A 22 -15.28 7.83 29.11
N PHE A 23 -14.17 8.44 29.46
CA PHE A 23 -13.43 8.17 30.69
C PHE A 23 -14.01 8.95 31.89
N GLY A 24 -14.85 9.94 31.60
CA GLY A 24 -15.52 10.81 32.61
C GLY A 24 -14.67 12.01 33.02
N ASP A 25 -13.41 11.82 33.34
CA ASP A 25 -12.49 12.90 33.68
C ASP A 25 -11.10 12.67 33.05
N ARG A 26 -10.29 13.70 33.11
CA ARG A 26 -8.94 13.72 32.56
C ARG A 26 -7.96 12.86 33.36
N GLU A 27 -8.04 12.89 34.68
CA GLU A 27 -7.12 12.17 35.58
C GLU A 27 -7.25 10.68 35.33
N LYS A 28 -8.47 10.16 35.23
CA LYS A 28 -8.75 8.78 34.93
C LYS A 28 -8.21 8.35 33.56
N LEU A 29 -8.31 9.22 32.54
CA LEU A 29 -7.71 8.94 31.24
C LEU A 29 -6.18 8.88 31.33
N GLU A 30 -5.55 9.81 32.06
CA GLU A 30 -4.10 9.83 32.28
C GLU A 30 -3.65 8.57 33.04
N ASP A 31 -4.36 8.14 34.07
CA ASP A 31 -4.08 6.90 34.80
C ASP A 31 -4.13 5.66 33.91
N VAL A 32 -5.15 5.59 33.04
CA VAL A 32 -5.24 4.50 32.05
C VAL A 32 -4.06 4.53 31.09
N ILE A 33 -3.68 5.71 30.58
CA ILE A 33 -2.52 5.87 29.70
C ILE A 33 -1.25 5.43 30.43
N GLN A 34 -1.00 5.89 31.67
CA GLN A 34 0.17 5.50 32.45
C GLN A 34 0.20 3.98 32.71
N THR A 35 -0.97 3.39 33.01
CA THR A 35 -1.08 1.93 33.19
C THR A 35 -0.70 1.15 31.94
N ILE A 36 -1.10 1.63 30.75
CA ILE A 36 -0.74 1.00 29.47
C ILE A 36 0.75 1.17 29.18
N VAL A 37 1.27 2.38 29.34
CA VAL A 37 2.67 2.72 29.07
C VAL A 37 3.62 1.99 30.03
N SER A 38 3.27 1.85 31.31
CA SER A 38 4.10 1.17 32.32
C SER A 38 4.37 -0.31 32.02
N ARG A 39 3.52 -0.94 31.19
CA ARG A 39 3.73 -2.32 30.70
C ARG A 39 4.76 -2.42 29.58
N THR A 40 5.28 -1.30 29.15
CA THR A 40 6.31 -1.19 28.11
C THR A 40 7.55 -0.53 28.71
N ASN A 41 8.72 -0.69 28.10
CA ASN A 41 9.91 0.05 28.52
C ASN A 41 9.91 1.51 28.01
N ARG A 42 8.77 2.19 28.15
CA ARG A 42 8.57 3.57 27.70
C ARG A 42 8.06 4.43 28.83
N THR A 43 8.29 5.71 28.71
CA THR A 43 7.77 6.74 29.61
C THR A 43 7.10 7.84 28.79
N VAL A 44 6.02 8.38 29.33
CA VAL A 44 5.36 9.57 28.79
C VAL A 44 5.03 10.51 29.94
N ASN A 45 5.44 11.77 29.84
CA ASN A 45 5.19 12.82 30.82
C ASN A 45 5.26 14.20 30.15
N GLU A 46 5.14 15.28 30.92
CA GLU A 46 5.20 16.64 30.37
C GLU A 46 6.54 17.00 29.70
N ALA A 47 7.65 16.43 30.18
CA ALA A 47 8.97 16.65 29.58
C ALA A 47 9.16 15.85 28.28
N SER A 48 8.47 14.72 28.15
CA SER A 48 8.47 13.85 26.96
C SER A 48 7.02 13.48 26.61
N PRO A 49 6.23 14.40 26.05
CA PRO A 49 4.78 14.26 25.95
C PRO A 49 4.29 13.39 24.79
N ILE A 50 5.19 12.93 23.93
CA ILE A 50 4.85 12.09 22.78
C ILE A 50 5.55 10.74 22.91
N VAL A 51 4.79 9.65 22.79
CA VAL A 51 5.34 8.29 22.80
C VAL A 51 4.62 7.39 21.81
N ASP A 52 5.40 6.59 21.10
CA ASP A 52 4.94 5.48 20.25
C ASP A 52 5.48 4.16 20.81
N PHE A 53 4.61 3.17 20.89
CA PHE A 53 4.98 1.82 21.32
C PHE A 53 4.01 0.78 20.78
N SER A 54 4.41 -0.49 20.88
CA SER A 54 3.56 -1.64 20.53
C SER A 54 3.12 -2.37 21.80
N LEU A 55 1.88 -2.83 21.81
CA LEU A 55 1.35 -3.72 22.83
C LEU A 55 1.82 -5.17 22.57
N PRO A 56 1.71 -6.08 23.55
CA PRO A 56 2.09 -7.49 23.36
C PRO A 56 1.34 -8.21 22.24
N ASP A 57 0.12 -7.76 21.88
CA ASP A 57 -0.66 -8.26 20.75
C ASP A 57 -0.21 -7.67 19.40
N GLY A 58 0.82 -6.82 19.39
CA GLY A 58 1.32 -6.13 18.21
C GLY A 58 0.58 -4.84 17.88
N SER A 59 -0.50 -4.49 18.60
CA SER A 59 -1.21 -3.22 18.37
C SER A 59 -0.32 -2.02 18.60
N ARG A 60 -0.31 -1.07 17.67
CA ARG A 60 0.44 0.19 17.81
C ARG A 60 -0.33 1.22 18.61
N VAL A 61 0.33 1.84 19.56
CA VAL A 61 -0.22 2.91 20.38
C VAL A 61 0.63 4.16 20.21
N ASN A 62 -0.04 5.25 19.90
CA ASN A 62 0.53 6.61 19.95
C ASN A 62 -0.19 7.37 21.07
N VAL A 63 0.57 8.04 21.92
CA VAL A 63 0.06 8.90 22.99
C VAL A 63 0.68 10.28 22.85
N VAL A 64 -0.16 11.29 23.03
CA VAL A 64 0.27 12.69 23.09
C VAL A 64 -0.37 13.34 24.32
N LEU A 65 0.46 13.87 25.21
CA LEU A 65 0.06 14.58 26.41
C LEU A 65 0.22 16.10 26.29
N ARG A 66 -0.15 16.83 27.32
CA ARG A 66 0.20 18.25 27.46
C ARG A 66 1.72 18.40 27.62
N PRO A 67 2.29 19.51 27.19
CA PRO A 67 1.66 20.72 26.65
C PRO A 67 1.28 20.66 25.16
N VAL A 68 1.58 19.55 24.46
CA VAL A 68 1.38 19.39 23.00
C VAL A 68 -0.10 19.17 22.68
N ALA A 69 -0.80 18.31 23.42
CA ALA A 69 -2.23 18.05 23.24
C ALA A 69 -3.05 19.08 24.03
N LEU A 70 -3.59 20.10 23.36
CA LEU A 70 -4.25 21.25 23.98
C LEU A 70 -5.57 20.89 24.69
N ASP A 71 -6.38 20.03 24.06
CA ASP A 71 -7.72 19.63 24.53
C ASP A 71 -7.70 18.46 25.54
N GLY A 72 -6.53 18.04 25.98
CA GLY A 72 -6.33 16.92 26.90
C GLY A 72 -5.53 15.77 26.26
N PRO A 73 -5.31 14.67 27.01
CA PRO A 73 -4.56 13.53 26.52
C PRO A 73 -5.20 12.92 25.27
N VAL A 74 -4.36 12.60 24.29
CA VAL A 74 -4.77 11.92 23.06
C VAL A 74 -4.12 10.55 23.03
N MET A 75 -4.89 9.51 22.71
CA MET A 75 -4.39 8.17 22.51
C MET A 75 -5.01 7.54 21.28
N THR A 76 -4.17 7.03 20.39
CA THR A 76 -4.61 6.29 19.21
C THR A 76 -4.08 4.86 19.28
N ILE A 77 -4.99 3.89 19.22
CA ILE A 77 -4.63 2.44 19.17
C ILE A 77 -5.01 1.92 17.80
N ARG A 78 -4.00 1.42 17.06
CA ARG A 78 -4.19 0.73 15.80
C ARG A 78 -4.02 -0.77 16.02
N LYS A 79 -5.16 -1.46 16.03
CA LYS A 79 -5.18 -2.93 16.15
C LYS A 79 -4.82 -3.58 14.83
N PHE A 80 -4.08 -4.67 14.91
CA PHE A 80 -3.84 -5.55 13.77
C PHE A 80 -4.79 -6.76 13.85
N PRO A 81 -5.26 -7.24 12.69
CA PRO A 81 -6.10 -8.44 12.66
C PRO A 81 -5.30 -9.64 13.20
N ASP A 82 -5.97 -10.53 13.93
CA ASP A 82 -5.35 -11.74 14.48
C ASP A 82 -4.84 -12.68 13.38
N ARG A 83 -5.57 -12.75 12.28
CA ARG A 83 -5.17 -13.50 11.08
C ARG A 83 -4.88 -12.54 9.92
N PRO A 84 -3.77 -12.72 9.22
CA PRO A 84 -3.47 -11.96 8.03
C PRO A 84 -4.51 -12.24 6.93
N MET A 85 -4.78 -11.25 6.09
CA MET A 85 -5.65 -11.41 4.92
C MET A 85 -4.90 -12.21 3.87
N THR A 86 -5.53 -13.27 3.34
CA THR A 86 -4.96 -14.08 2.27
C THR A 86 -5.19 -13.46 0.89
N MET A 87 -4.47 -13.94 -0.13
CA MET A 87 -4.66 -13.47 -1.50
C MET A 87 -6.05 -13.86 -2.05
N GLU A 88 -6.57 -15.03 -1.70
CA GLU A 88 -7.91 -15.47 -2.07
C GLU A 88 -8.99 -14.53 -1.52
N GLN A 89 -8.83 -14.09 -0.27
CA GLN A 89 -9.74 -13.10 0.33
C GLN A 89 -9.64 -11.74 -0.36
N MET A 90 -8.47 -11.35 -0.85
CA MET A 90 -8.30 -10.13 -1.63
C MET A 90 -8.96 -10.22 -3.00
N VAL A 91 -8.89 -11.37 -3.65
CA VAL A 91 -9.61 -11.66 -4.90
C VAL A 91 -11.13 -11.60 -4.66
N GLN A 92 -11.63 -12.25 -3.61
CA GLN A 92 -13.07 -12.23 -3.25
C GLN A 92 -13.58 -10.81 -2.97
N LYS A 93 -12.76 -9.95 -2.36
CA LYS A 93 -13.07 -8.53 -2.13
C LYS A 93 -12.88 -7.67 -3.39
N GLY A 94 -12.40 -8.25 -4.49
CA GLY A 94 -12.11 -7.56 -5.74
C GLY A 94 -10.93 -6.59 -5.63
N THR A 95 -10.05 -6.73 -4.65
CA THR A 95 -8.84 -5.93 -4.54
C THR A 95 -7.91 -6.15 -5.72
N ILE A 96 -7.83 -7.39 -6.20
CA ILE A 96 -7.06 -7.85 -7.36
C ILE A 96 -7.87 -8.86 -8.15
N SER A 97 -7.64 -8.98 -9.46
CA SER A 97 -8.25 -10.03 -10.28
C SER A 97 -7.61 -11.41 -10.02
N PRO A 98 -8.35 -12.52 -10.20
CA PRO A 98 -7.80 -13.87 -10.03
C PRO A 98 -6.55 -14.13 -10.89
N GLU A 99 -6.61 -13.73 -12.16
CA GLU A 99 -5.50 -13.86 -13.11
C GLU A 99 -4.24 -13.12 -12.64
N ALA A 100 -4.37 -11.86 -12.22
CA ALA A 100 -3.25 -11.09 -11.73
C ALA A 100 -2.67 -11.65 -10.42
N ALA A 101 -3.51 -12.22 -9.54
CA ALA A 101 -3.07 -12.87 -8.31
C ALA A 101 -2.24 -14.14 -8.60
N GLU A 102 -2.69 -14.95 -9.57
CA GLU A 102 -1.96 -16.14 -10.03
C GLU A 102 -0.59 -15.76 -10.62
N ASP A 103 -0.56 -14.82 -11.56
CA ASP A 103 0.67 -14.33 -12.19
C ASP A 103 1.65 -13.77 -11.14
N LEU A 104 1.18 -12.95 -10.19
CA LEU A 104 2.04 -12.45 -9.10
C LEU A 104 2.58 -13.59 -8.23
N GLY A 105 1.78 -14.62 -7.98
CA GLY A 105 2.24 -15.81 -7.24
C GLY A 105 3.39 -16.52 -7.96
N LEU A 106 3.33 -16.63 -9.29
CA LEU A 106 4.40 -17.19 -10.11
C LEU A 106 5.66 -16.30 -10.08
N LEU A 107 5.49 -14.98 -10.20
CA LEU A 107 6.62 -14.03 -10.14
C LEU A 107 7.31 -14.04 -8.77
N VAL A 108 6.56 -14.12 -7.66
CA VAL A 108 7.15 -14.26 -6.33
C VAL A 108 7.96 -15.55 -6.21
N ARG A 109 7.41 -16.69 -6.66
CA ARG A 109 8.14 -17.97 -6.65
C ARG A 109 9.41 -17.94 -7.51
N ALA A 110 9.34 -17.27 -8.66
CA ALA A 110 10.49 -17.11 -9.55
C ALA A 110 11.56 -16.12 -9.06
N GLY A 111 11.34 -15.46 -7.91
CA GLY A 111 12.34 -14.57 -7.33
C GLY A 111 12.34 -13.16 -7.94
N TYR A 112 11.22 -12.66 -8.45
CA TYR A 112 11.14 -11.25 -8.87
C TYR A 112 11.13 -10.32 -7.67
N ASN A 113 11.94 -9.27 -7.72
CA ASN A 113 11.94 -8.19 -6.75
C ASN A 113 10.72 -7.30 -6.96
N ILE A 114 9.84 -7.21 -5.97
CA ILE A 114 8.56 -6.51 -6.10
C ILE A 114 8.50 -5.32 -5.15
N PHE A 115 8.14 -4.16 -5.69
CA PHE A 115 7.91 -2.96 -4.91
C PHE A 115 6.44 -2.56 -4.95
N ILE A 116 5.82 -2.40 -3.77
CA ILE A 116 4.40 -2.07 -3.63
C ILE A 116 4.28 -0.62 -3.20
N CYS A 117 3.58 0.20 -3.97
CA CYS A 117 3.35 1.60 -3.64
C CYS A 117 1.87 1.95 -3.49
N GLY A 118 1.60 3.07 -2.86
CA GLY A 118 0.23 3.58 -2.68
C GLY A 118 0.12 4.55 -1.51
N GLY A 119 -1.01 5.22 -1.40
CA GLY A 119 -1.29 6.17 -0.31
C GLY A 119 -1.44 5.52 1.07
N THR A 120 -1.63 6.34 2.10
CA THR A 120 -1.92 5.86 3.45
C THR A 120 -3.27 5.13 3.48
N GLY A 121 -3.30 3.96 4.11
CA GLY A 121 -4.51 3.14 4.21
C GLY A 121 -4.94 2.44 2.92
N SER A 122 -4.11 2.43 1.85
CA SER A 122 -4.37 1.68 0.61
C SER A 122 -4.24 0.16 0.78
N GLY A 123 -3.61 -0.31 1.86
CA GLY A 123 -3.47 -1.74 2.15
C GLY A 123 -2.13 -2.36 1.74
N LYS A 124 -1.08 -1.56 1.54
CA LYS A 124 0.27 -2.03 1.11
C LYS A 124 0.82 -3.15 1.99
N THR A 125 0.89 -2.94 3.30
CA THR A 125 1.41 -3.95 4.25
C THR A 125 0.57 -5.22 4.24
N THR A 126 -0.76 -5.08 4.12
CA THR A 126 -1.67 -6.23 4.01
C THR A 126 -1.43 -7.00 2.71
N PHE A 127 -1.22 -6.28 1.60
CA PHE A 127 -0.94 -6.87 0.30
C PHE A 127 0.45 -7.53 0.26
N LEU A 128 1.46 -6.86 0.82
CA LEU A 128 2.81 -7.43 0.99
C LEU A 128 2.76 -8.74 1.78
N ASN A 129 2.00 -8.75 2.88
CA ASN A 129 1.83 -9.95 3.70
C ASN A 129 1.13 -11.09 2.92
N ALA A 130 0.11 -10.79 2.11
CA ALA A 130 -0.55 -11.78 1.27
C ALA A 130 0.38 -12.33 0.16
N LEU A 131 1.20 -11.47 -0.45
CA LEU A 131 2.21 -11.89 -1.43
C LEU A 131 3.30 -12.77 -0.81
N SER A 132 3.71 -12.50 0.43
CA SER A 132 4.72 -13.30 1.10
C SER A 132 4.30 -14.76 1.29
N GLY A 133 3.00 -15.06 1.25
CA GLY A 133 2.48 -16.43 1.28
C GLY A 133 2.85 -17.28 0.06
N TYR A 134 3.33 -16.66 -1.03
CA TYR A 134 3.84 -17.38 -2.21
C TYR A 134 5.34 -17.68 -2.17
N ILE A 135 6.07 -17.19 -1.15
CA ILE A 135 7.51 -17.44 -1.01
C ILE A 135 7.71 -18.93 -0.68
N PRO A 136 8.67 -19.62 -1.34
CA PRO A 136 9.00 -21.00 -1.02
C PRO A 136 9.36 -21.20 0.45
N GLN A 137 8.84 -22.30 1.06
CA GLN A 137 8.96 -22.55 2.49
C GLN A 137 10.38 -22.93 2.96
N ASP A 138 11.21 -23.41 2.04
CA ASP A 138 12.60 -23.80 2.27
C ASP A 138 13.58 -22.62 2.26
N GLU A 139 13.09 -21.41 1.98
CA GLU A 139 13.92 -20.21 1.96
C GLU A 139 14.13 -19.61 3.36
N ARG A 140 15.31 -18.97 3.55
CA ARG A 140 15.58 -18.13 4.72
C ARG A 140 15.11 -16.72 4.48
N LEU A 141 14.10 -16.28 5.23
CA LEU A 141 13.49 -14.97 5.10
C LEU A 141 13.87 -14.05 6.27
N ILE A 142 14.25 -12.81 5.97
CA ILE A 142 14.46 -11.78 6.99
C ILE A 142 13.47 -10.63 6.72
N THR A 143 12.65 -10.29 7.72
CA THR A 143 11.80 -9.10 7.69
C THR A 143 12.42 -7.98 8.50
N ILE A 144 12.32 -6.75 8.00
CA ILE A 144 12.84 -5.55 8.63
C ILE A 144 11.73 -4.49 8.62
N GLU A 145 11.30 -4.03 9.78
CA GLU A 145 10.16 -3.14 9.95
C GLU A 145 10.44 -2.06 11.00
N ASP A 146 9.79 -0.91 10.88
CA ASP A 146 9.76 0.10 11.94
C ASP A 146 9.00 -0.40 13.16
N SER A 147 7.97 -1.19 12.92
CA SER A 147 7.17 -1.89 13.92
C SER A 147 6.63 -3.15 13.26
N ALA A 148 6.74 -4.27 13.92
CA ALA A 148 6.47 -5.59 13.38
C ALA A 148 4.98 -5.79 13.07
N GLU A 149 4.57 -5.47 11.84
CA GLU A 149 3.20 -5.63 11.31
C GLU A 149 3.03 -6.93 10.50
N LEU A 150 4.11 -7.41 9.90
CA LEU A 150 4.06 -8.60 9.04
C LEU A 150 3.88 -9.87 9.88
N LYS A 151 2.90 -10.68 9.47
CA LYS A 151 2.61 -12.00 10.05
C LYS A 151 2.78 -13.03 8.94
N ILE A 152 4.04 -13.40 8.66
CA ILE A 152 4.37 -14.37 7.62
C ILE A 152 4.22 -15.78 8.21
N GLU A 153 3.41 -16.59 7.56
CA GLU A 153 3.12 -17.96 7.96
C GLU A 153 3.78 -18.97 7.00
N GLY A 154 4.06 -20.18 7.48
CA GLY A 154 4.56 -21.28 6.65
C GLY A 154 6.06 -21.28 6.38
N ILE A 155 6.84 -20.30 6.82
CA ILE A 155 8.29 -20.24 6.65
C ILE A 155 8.96 -20.49 8.01
N GLU A 156 9.62 -21.65 8.16
CA GLU A 156 10.29 -22.00 9.42
C GLU A 156 11.53 -21.13 9.69
N ASN A 157 12.30 -20.83 8.63
CA ASN A 157 13.54 -20.08 8.75
C ASN A 157 13.30 -18.58 8.61
N LEU A 158 12.44 -18.03 9.47
CA LEU A 158 12.06 -16.62 9.52
C LEU A 158 12.79 -15.87 10.62
N VAL A 159 13.44 -14.76 10.27
CA VAL A 159 14.03 -13.80 11.22
C VAL A 159 13.28 -12.49 11.10
N ARG A 160 12.81 -11.96 12.23
CA ARG A 160 12.08 -10.69 12.28
C ARG A 160 12.92 -9.66 13.01
N LEU A 161 13.21 -8.56 12.33
CA LEU A 161 13.98 -7.43 12.86
C LEU A 161 13.10 -6.19 12.93
N GLU A 162 13.12 -5.52 14.08
CA GLU A 162 12.37 -4.29 14.33
C GLU A 162 13.33 -3.18 14.71
N THR A 163 13.06 -1.96 14.26
CA THR A 163 13.85 -0.79 14.63
C THR A 163 13.75 -0.52 16.13
N ARG A 164 14.76 0.13 16.66
CA ARG A 164 14.75 0.63 18.02
C ARG A 164 14.90 2.14 18.03
N ASN A 165 13.91 2.82 18.58
CA ASN A 165 14.03 4.25 18.86
C ASN A 165 15.08 4.51 19.94
N ALA A 166 15.65 5.71 19.94
CA ALA A 166 16.53 6.14 21.01
C ALA A 166 15.81 6.07 22.38
N ASN A 167 16.59 5.80 23.43
CA ASN A 167 16.08 5.89 24.80
C ASN A 167 15.92 7.37 25.24
N SER A 168 15.52 7.60 26.48
CA SER A 168 15.35 8.96 27.04
C SER A 168 16.63 9.82 27.01
N GLU A 169 17.80 9.17 26.92
CA GLU A 169 19.10 9.85 26.80
C GLU A 169 19.53 10.09 25.35
N GLY A 170 18.68 9.77 24.37
CA GLY A 170 19.01 9.88 22.95
C GLY A 170 19.93 8.76 22.41
N LYS A 171 20.19 7.71 23.21
CA LYS A 171 21.12 6.62 22.86
C LYS A 171 20.40 5.36 22.40
N GLY A 172 21.12 4.49 21.68
CA GLY A 172 20.68 3.14 21.34
C GLY A 172 19.65 3.07 20.20
N LYS A 173 19.52 4.11 19.37
CA LYS A 173 18.72 4.07 18.14
C LYS A 173 19.32 3.05 17.16
N ILE A 174 18.48 2.19 16.60
CA ILE A 174 18.81 1.25 15.52
C ILE A 174 17.82 1.47 14.37
N PRO A 175 18.20 2.20 13.32
CA PRO A 175 17.34 2.47 12.18
C PRO A 175 17.30 1.29 11.19
N ILE A 176 16.31 1.29 10.27
CA ILE A 176 16.16 0.27 9.21
C ILE A 176 17.46 0.07 8.44
N ARG A 177 18.18 1.14 8.12
CA ARG A 177 19.47 1.08 7.39
C ARG A 177 20.50 0.15 8.05
N GLU A 178 20.62 0.19 9.37
CA GLU A 178 21.54 -0.68 10.11
C GLU A 178 21.06 -2.13 10.10
N LEU A 179 19.74 -2.34 10.20
CA LEU A 179 19.15 -3.68 10.14
C LEU A 179 19.32 -4.33 8.76
N ILE A 180 19.18 -3.56 7.67
CA ILE A 180 19.48 -4.05 6.31
C ILE A 180 20.95 -4.46 6.22
N ARG A 181 21.88 -3.62 6.70
CA ARG A 181 23.30 -3.96 6.68
C ARG A 181 23.64 -5.21 7.51
N ALA A 182 22.96 -5.40 8.64
CA ALA A 182 23.11 -6.58 9.47
C ALA A 182 22.54 -7.83 8.78
N SER A 183 21.35 -7.72 8.16
CA SER A 183 20.68 -8.84 7.50
C SER A 183 21.49 -9.45 6.37
N LEU A 184 22.23 -8.65 5.60
CA LEU A 184 23.11 -9.12 4.53
C LEU A 184 24.20 -10.10 5.00
N ARG A 185 24.55 -10.08 6.31
CA ARG A 185 25.51 -11.00 6.93
C ARG A 185 24.85 -12.22 7.56
N MET A 186 23.52 -12.30 7.52
CA MET A 186 22.75 -13.38 8.13
C MET A 186 22.40 -14.48 7.14
N ARG A 187 22.96 -14.44 5.93
CA ARG A 187 22.71 -15.38 4.81
C ARG A 187 21.22 -15.48 4.45
N PRO A 188 20.53 -14.37 4.19
CA PRO A 188 19.14 -14.43 3.74
C PRO A 188 19.04 -14.99 2.32
N SER A 189 17.96 -15.73 2.03
CA SER A 189 17.50 -15.96 0.66
C SER A 189 16.80 -14.71 0.16
N ARG A 190 15.89 -14.14 0.97
CA ARG A 190 15.17 -12.90 0.66
C ARG A 190 15.12 -11.97 1.86
N ILE A 191 15.00 -10.68 1.56
CA ILE A 191 14.80 -9.62 2.55
C ILE A 191 13.50 -8.91 2.26
N ILE A 192 12.64 -8.79 3.26
CA ILE A 192 11.42 -7.98 3.18
C ILE A 192 11.60 -6.74 4.03
N VAL A 193 11.57 -5.57 3.39
CA VAL A 193 11.56 -4.29 4.09
C VAL A 193 10.12 -3.79 4.13
N GLY A 194 9.54 -3.73 5.32
CA GLY A 194 8.11 -3.41 5.50
C GLY A 194 7.72 -2.08 4.85
N GLU A 195 8.55 -1.05 5.02
CA GLU A 195 8.35 0.23 4.34
C GLU A 195 9.67 0.98 4.18
N VAL A 196 9.84 1.63 3.02
CA VAL A 196 10.97 2.52 2.71
C VAL A 196 10.48 3.97 2.66
N ARG A 197 11.13 4.83 3.46
CA ARG A 197 10.74 6.24 3.62
C ARG A 197 11.89 7.23 3.42
N GLY A 198 13.16 6.76 3.48
CA GLY A 198 14.33 7.62 3.47
C GLY A 198 15.62 6.91 3.03
N GLU A 199 16.71 7.15 3.74
CA GLU A 199 18.06 6.71 3.40
C GLU A 199 18.23 5.20 3.24
N GLU A 200 17.38 4.39 3.88
CA GLU A 200 17.37 2.93 3.77
C GLU A 200 17.09 2.44 2.36
N ALA A 201 16.51 3.29 1.49
CA ALA A 201 16.25 2.98 0.08
C ALA A 201 17.51 2.49 -0.63
N LEU A 202 18.65 3.16 -0.43
CA LEU A 202 19.91 2.76 -1.05
C LEU A 202 20.34 1.35 -0.61
N GLY A 203 20.25 1.05 0.70
CA GLY A 203 20.61 -0.26 1.23
C GLY A 203 19.70 -1.37 0.71
N MET A 204 18.38 -1.11 0.58
CA MET A 204 17.42 -2.03 0.01
C MET A 204 17.72 -2.33 -1.47
N LEU A 205 17.96 -1.29 -2.29
CA LEU A 205 18.32 -1.48 -3.70
C LEU A 205 19.63 -2.25 -3.86
N GLN A 206 20.62 -2.01 -2.99
CA GLN A 206 21.84 -2.78 -2.96
C GLN A 206 21.60 -4.25 -2.63
N ALA A 207 20.74 -4.55 -1.65
CA ALA A 207 20.37 -5.91 -1.31
C ALA A 207 19.73 -6.63 -2.51
N MET A 208 18.78 -6.00 -3.18
CA MET A 208 18.12 -6.52 -4.39
C MET A 208 19.09 -6.75 -5.55
N ASN A 209 20.15 -5.93 -5.67
CA ASN A 209 21.16 -6.04 -6.74
C ASN A 209 22.33 -6.98 -6.42
N THR A 210 22.38 -7.58 -5.22
CA THR A 210 23.52 -8.39 -4.77
C THR A 210 23.16 -9.85 -4.44
N GLY A 211 22.18 -10.40 -5.15
CA GLY A 211 21.87 -11.84 -5.08
C GLY A 211 20.83 -12.21 -4.01
N HIS A 212 20.01 -11.24 -3.55
CA HIS A 212 18.86 -11.49 -2.70
C HIS A 212 17.57 -11.33 -3.50
N ASP A 213 17.49 -12.08 -4.60
CA ASP A 213 16.37 -12.08 -5.53
C ASP A 213 15.04 -12.46 -4.84
N GLY A 214 13.93 -11.85 -5.29
CA GLY A 214 12.62 -12.06 -4.71
C GLY A 214 12.37 -11.25 -3.44
N SER A 215 13.20 -10.25 -3.15
CA SER A 215 12.98 -9.31 -2.07
C SER A 215 11.76 -8.44 -2.32
N LEU A 216 11.02 -8.13 -1.25
CA LEU A 216 9.78 -7.37 -1.32
C LEU A 216 9.89 -6.11 -0.48
N SER A 217 9.26 -5.02 -0.92
CA SER A 217 9.19 -3.80 -0.12
C SER A 217 7.97 -2.96 -0.43
N THR A 218 7.68 -1.97 0.44
CA THR A 218 6.61 -1.00 0.21
C THR A 218 7.10 0.44 0.36
N GLY A 219 6.34 1.37 -0.22
CA GLY A 219 6.57 2.79 -0.07
C GLY A 219 5.32 3.62 -0.36
N HIS A 220 5.32 4.88 0.08
CA HIS A 220 4.23 5.80 -0.17
C HIS A 220 4.42 6.55 -1.48
N ALA A 221 3.45 6.41 -2.41
CA ALA A 221 3.37 7.22 -3.63
C ALA A 221 1.94 7.21 -4.19
N ASN A 222 1.65 8.12 -5.12
CA ASN A 222 0.34 8.24 -5.76
C ASN A 222 0.26 7.48 -7.10
N SER A 223 1.39 7.01 -7.62
CA SER A 223 1.50 6.19 -8.82
C SER A 223 2.78 5.35 -8.79
N ALA A 224 2.91 4.37 -9.68
CA ALA A 224 4.13 3.61 -9.88
C ALA A 224 5.31 4.52 -10.27
N LEU A 225 5.09 5.42 -11.22
CA LEU A 225 6.12 6.37 -11.68
C LEU A 225 6.56 7.33 -10.56
N ASP A 226 5.61 7.84 -9.75
CA ASP A 226 5.95 8.72 -8.64
C ASP A 226 6.76 7.99 -7.57
N MET A 227 6.53 6.69 -7.38
CA MET A 227 7.34 5.90 -6.45
C MET A 227 8.79 5.81 -6.90
N LEU A 228 9.04 5.57 -8.19
CA LEU A 228 10.39 5.54 -8.74
C LEU A 228 11.11 6.88 -8.54
N LYS A 229 10.43 8.01 -8.81
CA LYS A 229 10.97 9.35 -8.55
C LYS A 229 11.26 9.61 -7.07
N ARG A 230 10.39 9.10 -6.17
CA ARG A 230 10.63 9.19 -4.73
C ARG A 230 11.85 8.38 -4.29
N LEU A 231 12.04 7.19 -4.86
CA LEU A 231 13.25 6.40 -4.62
C LEU A 231 14.50 7.14 -5.09
N GLU A 232 14.47 7.81 -6.25
CA GLU A 232 15.57 8.68 -6.69
C GLU A 232 15.91 9.73 -5.62
N THR A 233 14.90 10.42 -5.09
CA THR A 233 15.08 11.45 -4.05
C THR A 233 15.64 10.86 -2.74
N MET A 234 15.14 9.70 -2.31
CA MET A 234 15.61 9.02 -1.09
C MET A 234 17.08 8.59 -1.22
N VAL A 235 17.47 8.06 -2.38
CA VAL A 235 18.86 7.65 -2.64
C VAL A 235 19.78 8.87 -2.74
N LEU A 236 19.35 9.96 -3.35
CA LEU A 236 20.10 11.24 -3.38
C LEU A 236 20.35 11.78 -1.97
N GLY A 237 19.39 11.61 -1.06
CA GLY A 237 19.55 11.98 0.35
C GLY A 237 20.54 11.08 1.11
N ALA A 238 20.73 9.84 0.66
CA ALA A 238 21.62 8.87 1.30
C ALA A 238 23.07 8.94 0.83
N ALA A 239 23.32 9.30 -0.43
CA ALA A 239 24.64 9.35 -1.03
C ALA A 239 24.72 10.31 -2.22
N PRO A 240 25.86 11.03 -2.42
CA PRO A 240 26.06 11.92 -3.55
C PRO A 240 26.39 11.14 -4.83
N LEU A 241 25.40 10.46 -5.40
CA LEU A 241 25.52 9.70 -6.63
C LEU A 241 24.94 10.47 -7.82
N PRO A 242 25.49 10.29 -9.03
CA PRO A 242 24.88 10.83 -10.25
C PRO A 242 23.46 10.25 -10.44
N LEU A 243 22.51 11.11 -10.85
CA LEU A 243 21.10 10.71 -11.01
C LEU A 243 20.93 9.54 -12.00
N GLU A 244 21.73 9.52 -13.06
CA GLU A 244 21.71 8.43 -14.02
C GLU A 244 22.11 7.09 -13.40
N ALA A 245 23.17 7.08 -12.56
CA ALA A 245 23.58 5.89 -11.83
C ALA A 245 22.49 5.41 -10.84
N ILE A 246 21.79 6.35 -10.18
CA ILE A 246 20.68 6.03 -9.29
C ILE A 246 19.54 5.37 -10.08
N ARG A 247 19.17 5.92 -11.23
CA ARG A 247 18.12 5.36 -12.10
C ARG A 247 18.47 3.97 -12.60
N GLN A 248 19.72 3.75 -12.98
CA GLN A 248 20.20 2.43 -13.36
C GLN A 248 20.11 1.44 -12.20
N GLN A 249 20.53 1.84 -10.98
CA GLN A 249 20.40 1.00 -9.79
C GLN A 249 18.95 0.64 -9.46
N ILE A 250 18.02 1.59 -9.55
CA ILE A 250 16.60 1.35 -9.33
C ILE A 250 16.07 0.38 -10.37
N ALA A 251 16.36 0.62 -11.65
CA ALA A 251 15.87 -0.18 -12.76
C ALA A 251 16.43 -1.60 -12.80
N SER A 252 17.62 -1.83 -12.22
CA SER A 252 18.19 -3.16 -12.09
C SER A 252 17.75 -3.91 -10.83
N ALA A 253 17.35 -3.16 -9.78
CA ALA A 253 16.96 -3.74 -8.50
C ALA A 253 15.50 -4.18 -8.46
N ILE A 254 14.60 -3.39 -9.04
CA ILE A 254 13.16 -3.62 -8.99
C ILE A 254 12.69 -4.19 -10.32
N ASP A 255 12.11 -5.40 -10.28
CA ASP A 255 11.55 -6.02 -11.48
C ASP A 255 10.09 -5.61 -11.70
N ILE A 256 9.29 -5.61 -10.63
CA ILE A 256 7.85 -5.34 -10.67
C ILE A 256 7.48 -4.25 -9.68
N ILE A 257 6.65 -3.33 -10.12
CA ILE A 257 6.04 -2.32 -9.26
C ILE A 257 4.52 -2.45 -9.28
N ILE A 258 3.90 -2.39 -8.10
CA ILE A 258 2.46 -2.56 -7.90
C ILE A 258 1.91 -1.30 -7.23
N HIS A 259 0.90 -0.68 -7.82
CA HIS A 259 0.25 0.49 -7.25
C HIS A 259 -1.12 0.12 -6.68
N LEU A 260 -1.31 0.38 -5.38
CA LEU A 260 -2.58 0.23 -4.67
C LEU A 260 -3.18 1.58 -4.31
N SER A 261 -4.50 1.67 -4.41
CA SER A 261 -5.24 2.85 -3.96
C SER A 261 -6.46 2.49 -3.12
N ARG A 262 -6.87 3.43 -2.29
CA ARG A 262 -8.16 3.42 -1.61
C ARG A 262 -9.10 4.32 -2.40
N LEU A 263 -10.12 3.72 -3.01
CA LEU A 263 -11.06 4.43 -3.88
C LEU A 263 -12.09 5.24 -3.08
N ARG A 264 -12.95 5.99 -3.79
CA ARG A 264 -13.99 6.86 -3.20
C ARG A 264 -14.99 6.09 -2.34
N ASP A 265 -15.32 4.87 -2.73
CA ASP A 265 -16.20 3.94 -1.99
C ASP A 265 -15.51 3.28 -0.78
N LYS A 266 -14.28 3.68 -0.44
CA LYS A 266 -13.41 3.12 0.59
C LYS A 266 -12.87 1.72 0.28
N SER A 267 -13.20 1.12 -0.87
CA SER A 267 -12.58 -0.13 -1.33
C SER A 267 -11.08 0.08 -1.60
N ARG A 268 -10.31 -0.98 -1.47
CA ARG A 268 -8.87 -1.01 -1.78
C ARG A 268 -8.68 -1.82 -3.04
N ARG A 269 -8.00 -1.25 -4.02
CA ARG A 269 -7.81 -1.86 -5.33
C ARG A 269 -6.35 -1.77 -5.76
N VAL A 270 -5.87 -2.79 -6.45
CA VAL A 270 -4.68 -2.69 -7.29
C VAL A 270 -5.08 -1.92 -8.53
N LEU A 271 -4.40 -0.80 -8.79
CA LEU A 271 -4.66 0.04 -9.96
C LEU A 271 -3.71 -0.24 -11.11
N GLU A 272 -2.50 -0.69 -10.80
CA GLU A 272 -1.46 -0.94 -11.80
C GLU A 272 -0.50 -2.01 -11.31
N ILE A 273 -0.10 -2.90 -12.21
CA ILE A 273 1.04 -3.80 -12.07
C ILE A 273 1.90 -3.58 -13.30
N SER A 274 3.12 -3.09 -13.11
CA SER A 274 4.05 -2.77 -14.19
C SER A 274 5.40 -3.43 -13.95
N GLU A 275 6.03 -3.90 -15.04
CA GLU A 275 7.43 -4.28 -15.07
C GLU A 275 8.29 -3.03 -15.18
N VAL A 276 9.42 -3.01 -14.48
CA VAL A 276 10.47 -2.00 -14.66
C VAL A 276 11.38 -2.48 -15.79
N ALA A 277 11.16 -1.94 -17.00
CA ALA A 277 11.76 -2.41 -18.24
C ALA A 277 13.20 -1.88 -18.50
N GLY A 278 13.82 -1.25 -17.49
CA GLY A 278 15.17 -0.67 -17.62
C GLY A 278 15.19 0.84 -17.76
N CYS A 279 16.33 1.39 -18.18
CA CYS A 279 16.53 2.81 -18.43
C CYS A 279 16.73 3.10 -19.93
N ARG A 280 15.97 4.05 -20.47
CA ARG A 280 16.16 4.54 -21.83
C ARG A 280 16.07 6.06 -21.87
N GLY A 281 17.04 6.73 -22.52
CA GLY A 281 17.07 8.19 -22.59
C GLY A 281 17.19 8.87 -21.22
N GLY A 282 17.90 8.23 -20.28
CA GLY A 282 18.06 8.74 -18.92
C GLY A 282 16.80 8.64 -18.04
N GLN A 283 15.78 7.90 -18.47
CA GLN A 283 14.53 7.70 -17.70
C GLN A 283 14.21 6.22 -17.52
N ILE A 284 13.69 5.86 -16.34
CA ILE A 284 13.19 4.51 -16.08
C ILE A 284 11.92 4.28 -16.89
N GLN A 285 11.87 3.16 -17.59
CA GLN A 285 10.73 2.74 -18.42
C GLN A 285 9.87 1.75 -17.65
N LEU A 286 8.56 1.96 -17.70
CA LEU A 286 7.56 1.03 -17.19
C LEU A 286 6.86 0.32 -18.35
N ASN A 287 6.63 -0.97 -18.19
CA ASN A 287 5.83 -1.81 -19.07
C ASN A 287 4.58 -2.25 -18.31
N PRO A 288 3.42 -1.59 -18.46
CA PRO A 288 2.21 -1.96 -17.76
C PRO A 288 1.71 -3.34 -18.20
N LEU A 289 1.58 -4.27 -17.22
CA LEU A 289 1.08 -5.62 -17.44
C LEU A 289 -0.42 -5.71 -17.13
N TYR A 290 -0.86 -5.00 -16.09
CA TYR A 290 -2.25 -4.89 -15.66
C TYR A 290 -2.59 -3.44 -15.31
N LEU A 291 -3.78 -3.00 -15.74
CA LEU A 291 -4.34 -1.69 -15.39
C LEU A 291 -5.79 -1.85 -14.90
N PHE A 292 -6.16 -1.01 -13.93
CA PHE A 292 -7.53 -0.95 -13.44
C PHE A 292 -8.37 -0.10 -14.40
N GLU A 293 -9.45 -0.67 -14.91
CA GLU A 293 -10.43 0.02 -15.72
C GLU A 293 -11.70 0.26 -14.90
N GLU A 294 -12.05 1.53 -14.68
CA GLU A 294 -13.37 1.90 -14.13
C GLU A 294 -14.45 1.53 -15.15
N GLY A 295 -15.49 0.83 -14.71
CA GLY A 295 -16.65 0.54 -15.56
C GLY A 295 -17.36 1.84 -15.93
N THR A 296 -17.58 2.07 -17.22
CA THR A 296 -18.44 3.14 -17.73
C THR A 296 -19.90 2.75 -17.51
N GLY A 297 -20.40 2.88 -16.28
CA GLY A 297 -21.81 2.68 -15.98
C GLY A 297 -22.56 4.00 -16.09
N ASN A 298 -23.66 4.02 -16.85
CA ASN A 298 -24.66 5.09 -16.76
C ASN A 298 -25.26 5.09 -15.34
N VAL A 299 -25.24 6.22 -14.68
CA VAL A 299 -25.93 6.43 -13.40
C VAL A 299 -27.42 6.65 -13.74
N ASP A 300 -28.27 5.67 -13.47
CA ASP A 300 -29.73 5.86 -13.52
C ASP A 300 -30.11 6.87 -12.43
N ASN A 301 -31.26 7.58 -12.64
CA ASN A 301 -31.82 8.55 -11.69
C ASN A 301 -32.05 8.00 -10.27
N ALA A 302 -31.81 6.72 -10.01
CA ALA A 302 -31.83 6.06 -8.71
C ALA A 302 -30.45 5.84 -8.11
N GLY A 303 -29.36 6.34 -8.74
CA GLY A 303 -28.00 6.18 -8.22
C GLY A 303 -27.40 4.77 -8.34
N ILE A 304 -28.00 3.89 -9.14
CA ILE A 304 -27.51 2.52 -9.37
C ILE A 304 -26.79 2.47 -10.71
N LEU A 305 -25.49 2.21 -10.70
CA LEU A 305 -24.69 1.95 -11.91
C LEU A 305 -25.12 0.61 -12.53
N ARG A 306 -25.61 0.64 -13.78
CA ARG A 306 -25.80 -0.57 -14.58
C ARG A 306 -24.71 -0.65 -15.65
N THR A 307 -24.07 -1.79 -15.77
CA THR A 307 -23.14 -2.11 -16.88
C THR A 307 -23.95 -2.29 -18.16
N VAL A 308 -23.62 -1.51 -19.18
CA VAL A 308 -24.12 -1.74 -20.55
C VAL A 308 -23.24 -2.84 -21.15
N GLY A 309 -23.81 -4.04 -21.30
CA GLY A 309 -23.20 -5.11 -22.08
C GLY A 309 -23.15 -4.68 -23.55
N THR A 310 -21.96 -4.71 -24.14
CA THR A 310 -21.78 -4.55 -25.57
C THR A 310 -22.15 -5.85 -26.26
N ASP A 311 -23.42 -6.05 -26.54
CA ASP A 311 -23.82 -7.01 -27.56
C ASP A 311 -23.79 -6.32 -28.92
N GLY A 312 -22.89 -6.81 -29.76
CA GLY A 312 -22.73 -6.30 -31.11
C GLY A 312 -23.93 -6.59 -31.98
N ASN A 313 -24.43 -5.57 -32.66
CA ASN A 313 -25.07 -5.77 -33.93
C ASN A 313 -24.75 -4.61 -34.90
N ALA A 314 -24.12 -4.97 -36.00
CA ALA A 314 -23.80 -4.07 -37.10
C ALA A 314 -25.08 -3.72 -37.88
N GLY A 315 -25.33 -2.43 -38.02
CA GLY A 315 -26.34 -1.87 -38.92
C GLY A 315 -25.81 -0.58 -39.53
N ASN A 316 -25.44 -0.69 -40.78
CA ASN A 316 -24.99 0.36 -41.68
C ASN A 316 -26.11 1.37 -41.95
N ASP A 317 -25.86 2.68 -41.79
CA ASP A 317 -26.35 3.65 -42.79
C ASP A 317 -25.64 5.00 -42.65
N GLY A 318 -25.13 5.45 -43.79
CA GLY A 318 -24.35 6.65 -43.90
C GLY A 318 -25.17 7.95 -43.98
N SER A 319 -24.62 9.01 -43.47
CA SER A 319 -24.64 10.32 -44.16
C SER A 319 -23.66 11.29 -43.47
N ALA A 320 -22.77 11.81 -44.29
CA ALA A 320 -21.83 12.88 -43.98
C ALA A 320 -22.53 14.21 -43.72
N ARG A 321 -22.06 14.98 -42.74
CA ARG A 321 -21.95 16.42 -42.83
C ARG A 321 -21.04 17.03 -41.76
N SER A 322 -19.92 17.57 -42.26
CA SER A 322 -19.21 18.82 -41.93
C SER A 322 -19.04 19.26 -40.47
N ALA A 323 -17.77 19.35 -40.08
CA ALA A 323 -17.25 20.17 -38.99
C ALA A 323 -17.44 21.69 -39.27
N PRO A 324 -17.41 22.54 -38.25
CA PRO A 324 -16.43 23.60 -38.22
C PRO A 324 -15.73 23.81 -36.85
N ASN A 325 -14.43 24.06 -36.99
CA ASN A 325 -13.51 24.99 -36.32
C ASN A 325 -13.62 25.34 -34.82
N ALA A 326 -12.42 25.21 -34.23
CA ALA A 326 -11.94 25.72 -32.97
C ALA A 326 -12.16 27.23 -32.74
N ARG A 327 -12.31 27.59 -31.48
CA ARG A 327 -11.56 28.59 -30.69
C ARG A 327 -12.34 28.94 -29.42
N ASP A 328 -11.64 28.92 -28.36
CA ASP A 328 -11.35 29.89 -27.31
C ASP A 328 -11.56 29.42 -25.88
N ALA A 329 -10.54 29.76 -25.13
CA ALA A 329 -10.33 29.58 -23.71
C ALA A 329 -11.32 30.39 -22.83
N GLY A 330 -11.53 29.95 -21.59
CA GLY A 330 -12.05 30.85 -20.57
C GLY A 330 -12.67 30.13 -19.37
N SER A 331 -11.90 30.10 -18.32
CA SER A 331 -12.21 30.33 -16.90
C SER A 331 -13.50 29.82 -16.24
N ALA A 332 -13.27 29.19 -15.11
CA ALA A 332 -13.94 29.38 -13.82
C ALA A 332 -15.44 29.11 -13.66
N GLY A 333 -15.72 28.16 -12.81
CA GLY A 333 -16.66 28.24 -11.69
C GLY A 333 -18.13 28.45 -12.03
N ASP A 334 -18.95 27.50 -11.68
CA ASP A 334 -20.23 27.88 -11.08
C ASP A 334 -20.74 26.72 -10.21
N ILE A 335 -20.85 27.03 -8.95
CA ILE A 335 -21.57 26.29 -7.93
C ILE A 335 -23.08 26.49 -8.23
N VAL A 336 -23.77 25.44 -8.61
CA VAL A 336 -25.25 25.51 -8.65
C VAL A 336 -25.79 25.05 -7.30
N ASN A 337 -26.20 26.05 -6.53
CA ASN A 337 -27.11 25.92 -5.39
C ASN A 337 -28.51 25.62 -5.94
N THR A 338 -29.13 24.51 -5.52
CA THR A 338 -30.56 24.34 -5.64
C THR A 338 -31.16 24.07 -4.28
N ASP A 339 -31.53 25.15 -3.61
CA ASP A 339 -32.55 25.11 -2.57
C ASP A 339 -33.92 24.90 -3.24
N ASN A 340 -34.55 23.78 -2.95
CA ASN A 340 -36.00 23.67 -2.93
C ASN A 340 -36.38 22.51 -2.01
N VAL A 341 -36.74 22.87 -0.79
CA VAL A 341 -37.27 21.97 0.23
C VAL A 341 -38.79 21.88 0.04
N GLY A 342 -39.27 20.72 -0.34
CA GLY A 342 -40.63 20.29 -0.17
C GLY A 342 -40.68 19.23 0.91
N ASP A 343 -41.42 19.55 1.96
CA ASP A 343 -41.63 18.79 3.18
C ASP A 343 -42.33 17.44 2.89
N ALA A 344 -41.70 16.33 3.30
CA ALA A 344 -42.41 15.06 3.52
C ALA A 344 -41.55 14.12 4.40
N GLY A 345 -42.08 13.82 5.53
CA GLY A 345 -41.87 12.85 6.59
C GLY A 345 -40.78 11.77 6.44
N ASN A 346 -39.96 11.73 7.47
CA ASN A 346 -39.33 10.57 8.11
C ASN A 346 -38.97 9.36 7.24
N ALA A 347 -37.84 9.39 6.54
CA ALA A 347 -37.20 8.21 5.97
C ALA A 347 -35.71 8.27 6.33
N GLY A 348 -35.23 7.20 6.94
CA GLY A 348 -33.87 7.06 7.47
C GLY A 348 -32.79 7.46 6.49
N ASN A 349 -31.74 8.00 7.04
CA ASN A 349 -30.53 8.53 6.41
C ASN A 349 -29.86 7.47 5.49
N GLY A 350 -30.40 7.30 4.30
CA GLY A 350 -29.86 6.48 3.21
C GLY A 350 -28.73 7.25 2.52
N LEU A 351 -27.56 7.33 3.15
CA LEU A 351 -26.33 7.75 2.46
C LEU A 351 -26.18 6.91 1.19
N LEU A 352 -26.35 7.55 0.04
CA LEU A 352 -26.05 6.99 -1.28
C LEU A 352 -24.66 6.35 -1.22
N ARG A 353 -24.60 5.02 -1.28
CA ARG A 353 -23.34 4.28 -1.31
C ARG A 353 -22.76 4.45 -2.71
N VAL A 354 -21.84 5.37 -2.88
CA VAL A 354 -21.01 5.43 -4.09
C VAL A 354 -20.23 4.11 -4.14
N ARG A 355 -20.52 3.26 -5.11
CA ARG A 355 -19.75 2.06 -5.40
C ARG A 355 -18.92 2.34 -6.64
N VAL A 356 -17.62 2.02 -6.57
CA VAL A 356 -16.76 2.08 -7.75
C VAL A 356 -16.77 0.71 -8.40
N ASP A 357 -17.43 0.60 -9.55
CA ASP A 357 -17.36 -0.59 -10.39
C ASP A 357 -16.14 -0.49 -11.29
N GLY A 358 -15.41 -1.57 -11.39
CA GLY A 358 -14.22 -1.67 -12.21
C GLY A 358 -13.43 -2.93 -11.89
N CYS A 359 -12.55 -3.32 -12.78
CA CYS A 359 -11.71 -4.48 -12.60
C CYS A 359 -10.28 -4.24 -13.11
N LEU A 360 -9.35 -4.94 -12.51
CA LEU A 360 -7.97 -5.00 -12.96
C LEU A 360 -7.89 -5.92 -14.17
N ARG A 361 -7.49 -5.38 -15.32
CA ARG A 361 -7.40 -6.11 -16.60
C ARG A 361 -5.99 -6.18 -17.10
N ARG A 362 -5.68 -7.27 -17.79
CA ARG A 362 -4.43 -7.45 -18.52
C ARG A 362 -4.37 -6.49 -19.70
N THR A 363 -3.24 -5.82 -19.89
CA THR A 363 -3.03 -4.87 -20.99
C THR A 363 -2.75 -5.55 -22.34
N GLY A 364 -2.39 -6.84 -22.31
CA GLY A 364 -1.88 -7.57 -23.47
C GLY A 364 -0.36 -7.46 -23.65
N ASN A 365 0.33 -6.60 -22.90
CA ASN A 365 1.78 -6.55 -22.90
C ASN A 365 2.36 -7.83 -22.29
N LEU A 366 3.49 -8.27 -22.84
CA LEU A 366 4.25 -9.39 -22.29
C LEU A 366 5.35 -8.89 -21.36
N LEU A 367 5.72 -9.73 -20.42
CA LEU A 367 6.88 -9.53 -19.55
C LEU A 367 8.15 -9.58 -20.40
N LEU A 368 8.97 -8.54 -20.35
CA LEU A 368 10.19 -8.43 -21.16
C LEU A 368 11.35 -9.23 -20.53
N ASN A 369 11.47 -9.20 -19.20
CA ASN A 369 12.51 -9.93 -18.48
C ASN A 369 11.98 -11.29 -17.99
N THR A 370 12.07 -12.31 -18.82
CA THR A 370 11.64 -13.68 -18.48
C THR A 370 12.76 -14.56 -17.89
N GLY A 371 13.96 -13.99 -17.67
CA GLY A 371 15.13 -14.73 -17.21
C GLY A 371 14.89 -15.49 -15.91
N LYS A 372 14.31 -14.85 -14.92
CA LYS A 372 14.01 -15.45 -13.60
C LYS A 372 12.96 -16.57 -13.69
N LEU A 373 11.92 -16.43 -14.53
CA LEU A 373 10.94 -17.50 -14.79
C LEU A 373 11.61 -18.72 -15.39
N LYS A 374 12.47 -18.53 -16.40
CA LYS A 374 13.20 -19.62 -17.05
C LYS A 374 14.15 -20.34 -16.10
N MET A 375 14.89 -19.60 -15.28
CA MET A 375 15.78 -20.19 -14.28
C MET A 375 15.01 -20.99 -13.21
N ALA A 376 13.82 -20.54 -12.86
CA ALA A 376 12.94 -21.22 -11.91
C ALA A 376 12.17 -22.41 -12.54
N GLY A 377 12.23 -22.60 -13.86
CA GLY A 377 11.45 -23.61 -14.57
C GLY A 377 9.95 -23.34 -14.56
N ILE A 378 9.56 -22.07 -14.46
CA ILE A 378 8.16 -21.66 -14.34
C ILE A 378 7.68 -21.09 -15.67
N SER A 379 6.61 -21.68 -16.23
CA SER A 379 5.88 -21.12 -17.36
C SER A 379 4.80 -20.16 -16.87
N CYS A 380 4.72 -18.98 -17.47
CA CYS A 380 3.75 -17.94 -17.13
C CYS A 380 3.18 -17.32 -18.40
N LYS A 381 1.87 -17.08 -18.43
CA LYS A 381 1.20 -16.43 -19.57
C LYS A 381 1.78 -15.04 -19.87
N LEU A 382 2.28 -14.34 -18.87
CA LEU A 382 2.97 -13.06 -19.05
C LEU A 382 4.26 -13.22 -19.87
N GLY A 383 4.94 -14.37 -19.82
CA GLY A 383 6.16 -14.65 -20.58
C GLY A 383 5.94 -15.02 -22.05
N GLY A 384 4.69 -15.06 -22.53
CA GLY A 384 4.38 -15.38 -23.92
C GLY A 384 4.38 -16.87 -24.27
N GLU A 385 4.65 -17.75 -23.30
CA GLU A 385 4.58 -19.20 -23.50
C GLU A 385 3.14 -19.69 -23.30
N LYS A 386 2.61 -20.43 -24.29
CA LYS A 386 1.38 -21.20 -24.09
C LYS A 386 1.67 -22.29 -23.07
N ILE A 387 0.88 -22.36 -22.01
CA ILE A 387 0.85 -23.53 -21.13
C ILE A 387 0.14 -24.62 -21.94
N ASP A 388 0.90 -25.44 -22.65
CA ASP A 388 0.38 -26.67 -23.24
C ASP A 388 0.27 -27.71 -22.11
N GLY A 389 -0.98 -27.97 -21.69
CA GLY A 389 -1.38 -29.19 -20.99
C GLY A 389 -1.09 -29.25 -19.50
N LEU A 390 -2.07 -28.87 -18.72
CA LEU A 390 -2.46 -29.54 -17.47
C LEU A 390 -3.91 -29.94 -17.58
#